data_61ef203bbfc75970cfaea255458fb9f2
#
_entry.id   61ef203bbfc75970cfaea255458fb9f2
#
_cell.length_a   1.000
_cell.length_b   1.000
_cell.length_c   1.000
_cell.angle_alpha   90.00
_cell.angle_beta   90.00
_cell.angle_gamma   90.00
#
_symmetry.space_group_name_H-M   'P 1'
#
loop_
_entity.id
_entity.type
_entity.pdbx_description
1 polymer ?
#
loop_
_entity_poly.entity_id
_entity_poly.type
_entity_poly.pdbx_seq_one_letter_code
_entity_poly.pdbx_strand_id
1 'polypeptide(L)'
;MPATTDTRFPPDAPAAADGGLDLSLSRDIAATPEALFRCWTDPALIPKWFCPPPWGVSHAETDVRPGGASLIVMRGPDGQEMPNRGVYLEVVPGRRIVCTDAYVRAWEPSAKPFMTILLDFEDLGGGRTRYTATARHWTAADCAAHAQMGFHQGWGIATDQLAALAATL
;
A
#
# COMPACT_ATOMS: atom_id res chain seq x y z
N MET A 1 -19.60 1.98 24.05
CA MET A 1 -19.33 0.83 23.17
C MET A 1 -17.84 0.72 23.00
N PRO A 2 -17.17 -0.36 23.41
CA PRO A 2 -15.77 -0.55 23.08
C PRO A 2 -15.65 -0.76 21.58
N ALA A 3 -14.75 -0.04 20.92
CA ALA A 3 -14.40 -0.25 19.54
C ALA A 3 -13.95 -1.70 19.36
N THR A 4 -14.68 -2.45 18.54
CA THR A 4 -14.27 -3.80 18.17
C THR A 4 -12.99 -3.65 17.36
N THR A 5 -11.85 -3.93 17.96
CA THR A 5 -10.59 -4.04 17.25
C THR A 5 -10.78 -5.14 16.22
N ASP A 6 -10.77 -4.78 14.94
CA ASP A 6 -10.80 -5.79 13.87
C ASP A 6 -9.50 -6.59 13.93
N THR A 7 -9.57 -7.76 14.55
CA THR A 7 -8.42 -8.65 14.78
C THR A 7 -7.89 -9.28 13.50
N ARG A 8 -8.53 -9.03 12.34
CA ARG A 8 -8.07 -9.57 11.05
C ARG A 8 -6.72 -9.01 10.63
N PHE A 9 -6.38 -7.80 11.08
CA PHE A 9 -5.16 -7.10 10.67
C PHE A 9 -4.51 -6.43 11.89
N PRO A 10 -3.82 -7.22 12.74
CA PRO A 10 -3.13 -6.62 13.88
C PRO A 10 -2.03 -5.67 13.37
N PRO A 11 -1.87 -4.51 14.00
CA PRO A 11 -0.84 -3.55 13.63
C PRO A 11 0.56 -4.18 13.80
N ASP A 12 1.42 -3.98 12.80
CA ASP A 12 2.83 -4.41 12.80
C ASP A 12 3.07 -5.89 13.14
N ALA A 13 2.07 -6.75 12.94
CA ALA A 13 2.24 -8.17 13.18
C ALA A 13 3.10 -8.80 12.07
N PRO A 14 4.11 -9.58 12.40
CA PRO A 14 4.80 -10.41 11.41
C PRO A 14 3.82 -11.45 10.83
N ALA A 15 4.16 -12.02 9.68
CA ALA A 15 3.40 -13.14 9.15
C ALA A 15 3.22 -14.21 10.23
N ALA A 16 1.99 -14.68 10.43
CA ALA A 16 1.72 -15.68 11.44
C ALA A 16 2.52 -16.96 11.15
N ALA A 17 3.10 -17.52 12.18
CA ALA A 17 3.89 -18.77 12.08
C ALA A 17 3.06 -19.98 11.64
N ASP A 18 1.74 -19.89 11.69
CA ASP A 18 0.75 -20.91 11.36
C ASP A 18 0.19 -20.83 9.92
N GLY A 19 0.92 -20.20 9.01
CA GLY A 19 0.56 -20.12 7.60
C GLY A 19 -0.25 -18.88 7.21
N GLY A 20 -0.17 -17.80 7.96
CA GLY A 20 -0.76 -16.52 7.61
C GLY A 20 -0.26 -15.99 6.26
N LEU A 21 -1.13 -15.32 5.52
CA LEU A 21 -0.84 -14.77 4.20
C LEU A 21 -0.64 -13.27 4.23
N ASP A 22 -0.85 -12.63 5.37
CA ASP A 22 -0.88 -11.18 5.52
C ASP A 22 0.32 -10.62 6.27
N LEU A 23 0.89 -9.54 5.74
CA LEU A 23 1.78 -8.63 6.45
C LEU A 23 1.07 -7.30 6.58
N SER A 24 1.04 -6.73 7.78
CA SER A 24 0.33 -5.47 8.06
C SER A 24 1.20 -4.47 8.78
N LEU A 25 0.91 -3.20 8.51
CA LEU A 25 1.47 -2.03 9.16
C LEU A 25 0.31 -1.10 9.51
N SER A 26 0.28 -0.57 10.73
CA SER A 26 -0.69 0.45 11.14
C SER A 26 -0.01 1.63 11.80
N ARG A 27 -0.47 2.86 11.48
CA ARG A 27 0.03 4.12 12.05
C ARG A 27 -1.12 5.11 12.25
N ASP A 28 -1.09 5.81 13.36
CA ASP A 28 -1.91 7.00 13.56
C ASP A 28 -1.15 8.21 13.01
N ILE A 29 -1.68 8.82 11.97
CA ILE A 29 -1.03 9.89 11.19
C ILE A 29 -1.77 11.21 11.41
N ALA A 30 -1.02 12.30 11.62
CA ALA A 30 -1.56 13.65 11.73
C ALA A 30 -1.84 14.25 10.34
N ALA A 31 -2.76 13.63 9.61
CA ALA A 31 -3.28 14.06 8.32
C ALA A 31 -4.71 13.52 8.14
N THR A 32 -5.49 14.16 7.28
CA THR A 32 -6.86 13.72 7.01
C THR A 32 -6.88 12.45 6.15
N PRO A 33 -7.95 11.63 6.23
CA PRO A 33 -8.12 10.48 5.34
C PRO A 33 -8.06 10.86 3.86
N GLU A 34 -8.61 12.02 3.49
CA GLU A 34 -8.60 12.52 2.11
C GLU A 34 -7.19 12.84 1.62
N ALA A 35 -6.36 13.44 2.48
CA ALA A 35 -4.96 13.75 2.14
C ALA A 35 -4.15 12.47 1.90
N LEU A 36 -4.30 11.48 2.77
CA LEU A 36 -3.67 10.17 2.61
C LEU A 36 -4.17 9.42 1.38
N PHE A 37 -5.47 9.39 1.17
CA PHE A 37 -6.09 8.80 -0.03
C PHE A 37 -5.55 9.45 -1.30
N ARG A 38 -5.44 10.77 -1.31
CA ARG A 38 -4.89 11.53 -2.43
C ARG A 38 -3.43 11.19 -2.69
N CYS A 39 -2.61 11.03 -1.65
CA CYS A 39 -1.22 10.60 -1.80
C CYS A 39 -1.09 9.24 -2.52
N TRP A 40 -2.01 8.32 -2.29
CA TRP A 40 -2.04 7.00 -2.90
C TRP A 40 -2.61 6.99 -4.33
N THR A 41 -3.39 7.98 -4.70
CA THR A 41 -4.17 7.97 -5.96
C THR A 41 -3.71 9.00 -6.99
N ASP A 42 -3.05 10.07 -6.57
CA ASP A 42 -2.54 11.12 -7.45
C ASP A 42 -1.15 10.74 -7.98
N PRO A 43 -1.01 10.50 -9.32
CA PRO A 43 0.28 10.12 -9.90
C PRO A 43 1.36 11.19 -9.74
N ALA A 44 1.01 12.46 -9.49
CA ALA A 44 1.96 13.52 -9.21
C ALA A 44 2.51 13.47 -7.77
N LEU A 45 1.80 12.83 -6.85
CA LEU A 45 2.21 12.70 -5.45
C LEU A 45 2.95 11.39 -5.17
N ILE A 46 2.61 10.30 -5.84
CA ILE A 46 3.21 8.97 -5.63
C ILE A 46 4.75 9.02 -5.66
N PRO A 47 5.42 9.69 -6.60
CA PRO A 47 6.88 9.73 -6.64
C PRO A 47 7.55 10.38 -5.42
N LYS A 48 6.80 11.14 -4.64
CA LYS A 48 7.35 11.90 -3.51
C LYS A 48 7.51 11.09 -2.23
N TRP A 49 6.88 9.91 -2.14
CA TRP A 49 6.85 9.14 -0.89
C TRP A 49 6.98 7.62 -1.05
N PHE A 50 6.62 7.06 -2.20
CA PHE A 50 6.34 5.63 -2.37
C PHE A 50 7.55 4.72 -2.13
N CYS A 51 8.75 5.16 -2.44
CA CYS A 51 9.96 4.35 -2.28
C CYS A 51 10.87 4.87 -1.17
N PRO A 52 11.43 3.96 -0.34
CA PRO A 52 12.56 4.30 0.53
C PRO A 52 13.79 4.65 -0.31
N PRO A 53 14.56 5.71 0.05
CA PRO A 53 15.85 5.97 -0.58
C PRO A 53 16.79 4.75 -0.46
N PRO A 54 17.64 4.48 -1.46
CA PRO A 54 17.95 5.26 -2.66
C PRO A 54 17.02 4.99 -3.86
N TRP A 55 15.97 4.21 -3.67
CA TRP A 55 14.95 3.97 -4.68
C TRP A 55 14.00 5.16 -4.82
N GLY A 56 13.46 5.32 -6.00
CA GLY A 56 12.44 6.33 -6.31
C GLY A 56 11.41 5.80 -7.30
N VAL A 57 10.50 6.65 -7.71
CA VAL A 57 9.50 6.35 -8.75
C VAL A 57 9.81 7.22 -9.96
N SER A 58 10.05 6.59 -11.12
CA SER A 58 10.31 7.28 -12.38
C SER A 58 9.02 7.60 -13.16
N HIS A 59 7.95 6.82 -12.92
CA HIS A 59 6.67 7.00 -13.62
C HIS A 59 5.53 6.43 -12.77
N ALA A 60 4.38 7.11 -12.81
CA ALA A 60 3.15 6.65 -12.18
C ALA A 60 1.94 6.99 -13.05
N GLU A 61 1.02 6.04 -13.20
CA GLU A 61 -0.29 6.19 -13.84
C GLU A 61 -1.35 5.51 -12.98
N THR A 62 -2.51 6.15 -12.83
CA THR A 62 -3.61 5.62 -12.01
C THR A 62 -4.94 5.89 -12.68
N ASP A 63 -5.76 4.85 -12.83
CA ASP A 63 -7.18 4.95 -13.20
C ASP A 63 -7.99 4.51 -11.97
N VAL A 64 -8.27 5.46 -11.07
CA VAL A 64 -8.75 5.21 -9.71
C VAL A 64 -10.24 4.89 -9.70
N ARG A 65 -10.55 3.68 -10.08
CA ARG A 65 -11.90 3.09 -10.06
C ARG A 65 -11.81 1.57 -10.01
N PRO A 66 -12.82 0.85 -9.55
CA PRO A 66 -12.85 -0.61 -9.66
C PRO A 66 -12.66 -1.05 -11.12
N GLY A 67 -11.69 -1.94 -11.35
CA GLY A 67 -11.28 -2.37 -12.69
C GLY A 67 -10.30 -1.45 -13.42
N GLY A 68 -9.99 -0.27 -12.88
CA GLY A 68 -8.99 0.65 -13.42
C GLY A 68 -7.57 0.13 -13.22
N ALA A 69 -6.69 0.40 -14.20
CA ALA A 69 -5.30 -0.03 -14.14
C ALA A 69 -4.43 0.95 -13.36
N SER A 70 -3.38 0.42 -12.77
CA SER A 70 -2.32 1.18 -12.09
C SER A 70 -0.96 0.73 -12.60
N LEU A 71 -0.05 1.69 -12.80
CA LEU A 71 1.36 1.45 -13.09
C LEU A 71 2.21 2.37 -12.23
N ILE A 72 3.09 1.78 -11.44
CA ILE A 72 4.13 2.50 -10.70
C ILE A 72 5.47 1.89 -11.08
N VAL A 73 6.35 2.68 -11.70
CA VAL A 73 7.68 2.24 -12.09
C VAL A 73 8.66 2.68 -11.01
N MET A 74 9.14 1.71 -10.23
CA MET A 74 10.20 1.95 -9.25
C MET A 74 11.55 1.96 -9.97
N ARG A 75 12.43 2.88 -9.59
CA ARG A 75 13.77 3.04 -10.14
C ARG A 75 14.81 2.98 -9.04
N GLY A 76 15.76 2.05 -9.21
CA GLY A 76 16.87 1.88 -8.29
C GLY A 76 18.06 2.80 -8.60
N PRO A 77 19.07 2.82 -7.71
CA PRO A 77 20.22 3.72 -7.80
C PRO A 77 21.08 3.48 -9.05
N ASP A 78 21.09 2.25 -9.57
CA ASP A 78 21.83 1.90 -10.78
C ASP A 78 21.01 2.10 -12.08
N GLY A 79 19.85 2.74 -11.97
CA GLY A 79 18.97 3.01 -13.10
C GLY A 79 18.07 1.84 -13.50
N GLN A 80 18.12 0.70 -12.78
CA GLN A 80 17.23 -0.42 -13.02
C GLN A 80 15.77 -0.01 -12.73
N GLU A 81 14.86 -0.44 -13.58
CA GLU A 81 13.44 -0.16 -13.45
C GLU A 81 12.64 -1.41 -13.13
N MET A 82 11.70 -1.27 -12.21
CA MET A 82 10.76 -2.31 -11.81
C MET A 82 9.34 -1.79 -12.00
N PRO A 83 8.67 -2.12 -13.09
CA PRO A 83 7.28 -1.75 -13.30
C PRO A 83 6.37 -2.62 -12.43
N ASN A 84 5.61 -1.97 -11.57
CA ASN A 84 4.55 -2.59 -10.77
C ASN A 84 3.22 -2.25 -11.43
N ARG A 85 2.60 -3.25 -12.04
CA ARG A 85 1.30 -3.17 -12.70
C ARG A 85 0.25 -3.81 -11.82
N GLY A 86 -0.94 -3.25 -11.83
CA GLY A 86 -2.04 -3.80 -11.07
C GLY A 86 -3.39 -3.22 -11.48
N VAL A 87 -4.40 -3.67 -10.76
CA VAL A 87 -5.80 -3.28 -10.98
C VAL A 87 -6.42 -2.93 -9.64
N TYR A 88 -7.18 -1.85 -9.60
CA TYR A 88 -8.04 -1.53 -8.45
C TYR A 88 -9.22 -2.48 -8.40
N LEU A 89 -9.44 -3.09 -7.24
CA LEU A 89 -10.59 -3.98 -6.97
C LEU A 89 -11.70 -3.23 -6.25
N GLU A 90 -11.33 -2.40 -5.28
CA GLU A 90 -12.25 -1.60 -4.48
C GLU A 90 -11.67 -0.20 -4.29
N VAL A 91 -12.51 0.81 -4.46
CA VAL A 91 -12.15 2.22 -4.23
C VAL A 91 -13.30 2.89 -3.50
N VAL A 92 -13.08 3.25 -2.25
CA VAL A 92 -14.00 4.06 -1.44
C VAL A 92 -13.24 5.34 -1.07
N PRO A 93 -13.54 6.47 -1.72
CA PRO A 93 -12.80 7.71 -1.54
C PRO A 93 -12.65 8.11 -0.07
N GLY A 94 -11.42 8.41 0.34
CA GLY A 94 -11.08 8.79 1.70
C GLY A 94 -11.22 7.67 2.75
N ARG A 95 -11.50 6.43 2.36
CA ARG A 95 -11.75 5.34 3.32
C ARG A 95 -11.02 4.06 3.01
N ARG A 96 -10.99 3.61 1.75
CA ARG A 96 -10.44 2.30 1.43
C ARG A 96 -9.97 2.20 -0.03
N ILE A 97 -8.86 1.53 -0.22
CA ILE A 97 -8.35 1.10 -1.53
C ILE A 97 -7.96 -0.37 -1.41
N VAL A 98 -8.38 -1.18 -2.39
CA VAL A 98 -7.86 -2.53 -2.58
C VAL A 98 -7.35 -2.62 -4.01
N CYS A 99 -6.10 -3.04 -4.19
CA CYS A 99 -5.50 -3.26 -5.50
C CYS A 99 -4.67 -4.54 -5.51
N THR A 100 -4.54 -5.13 -6.69
CA THR A 100 -3.86 -6.42 -6.85
C THR A 100 -2.96 -6.42 -8.07
N ASP A 101 -1.85 -7.12 -7.99
CA ASP A 101 -0.97 -7.41 -9.13
C ASP A 101 -1.33 -8.72 -9.84
N ALA A 102 -2.44 -9.37 -9.48
CA ALA A 102 -2.94 -10.55 -10.16
C ALA A 102 -3.36 -10.28 -11.62
N TYR A 103 -3.64 -9.02 -11.93
CA TYR A 103 -3.96 -8.54 -13.27
C TYR A 103 -3.09 -7.33 -13.61
N VAL A 104 -2.63 -7.25 -14.86
CA VAL A 104 -1.87 -6.09 -15.37
C VAL A 104 -2.80 -4.96 -15.83
N ARG A 105 -4.01 -5.29 -16.20
CA ARG A 105 -5.19 -4.46 -16.43
C ARG A 105 -6.43 -5.34 -16.34
N ALA A 106 -7.62 -4.75 -16.35
CA ALA A 106 -8.87 -5.47 -16.15
C ALA A 106 -8.92 -6.77 -16.97
N TRP A 107 -9.03 -7.89 -16.26
CA TRP A 107 -9.17 -9.25 -16.78
C TRP A 107 -8.00 -9.76 -17.63
N GLU A 108 -6.85 -9.09 -17.67
CA GLU A 108 -5.61 -9.59 -18.23
C GLU A 108 -4.68 -10.08 -17.10
N PRO A 109 -4.58 -11.40 -16.88
CA PRO A 109 -3.79 -11.96 -15.80
C PRO A 109 -2.32 -11.60 -15.91
N SER A 110 -1.70 -11.34 -14.75
CA SER A 110 -0.24 -11.21 -14.68
C SER A 110 0.42 -12.58 -14.75
N ALA A 111 1.66 -12.61 -15.24
CA ALA A 111 2.43 -13.85 -15.32
C ALA A 111 2.84 -14.37 -13.93
N LYS A 112 3.01 -13.47 -12.96
CA LYS A 112 3.48 -13.83 -11.61
C LYS A 112 2.85 -12.88 -10.58
N PRO A 113 1.66 -13.19 -10.09
CA PRO A 113 1.04 -12.42 -9.02
C PRO A 113 1.84 -12.58 -7.73
N PHE A 114 1.97 -11.49 -6.96
CA PHE A 114 2.71 -11.49 -5.71
C PHE A 114 1.83 -11.11 -4.52
N MET A 115 1.07 -10.02 -4.61
CA MET A 115 0.24 -9.56 -3.50
C MET A 115 -1.01 -8.79 -3.91
N THR A 116 -1.97 -8.79 -3.02
CA THR A 116 -3.07 -7.83 -2.99
C THR A 116 -2.84 -6.87 -1.84
N ILE A 117 -2.92 -5.57 -2.12
CA ILE A 117 -2.76 -4.51 -1.13
C ILE A 117 -4.13 -4.04 -0.68
N LEU A 118 -4.33 -3.97 0.64
CA LEU A 118 -5.53 -3.43 1.27
C LEU A 118 -5.10 -2.21 2.10
N LEU A 119 -5.68 -1.05 1.80
CA LEU A 119 -5.42 0.21 2.48
C LEU A 119 -6.70 0.68 3.15
N ASP A 120 -6.65 0.92 4.44
CA ASP A 120 -7.75 1.45 5.21
C ASP A 120 -7.36 2.80 5.82
N PHE A 121 -8.25 3.79 5.71
CA PHE A 121 -8.09 5.14 6.23
C PHE A 121 -9.24 5.42 7.20
N GLU A 122 -9.02 5.14 8.49
CA GLU A 122 -10.01 5.37 9.54
C GLU A 122 -9.87 6.79 10.08
N ASP A 123 -10.92 7.59 9.96
CA ASP A 123 -10.96 8.94 10.54
C ASP A 123 -11.02 8.87 12.07
N LEU A 124 -10.00 9.38 12.74
CA LEU A 124 -9.93 9.49 14.20
C LEU A 124 -10.45 10.84 14.71
N GLY A 125 -10.88 11.73 13.81
CA GLY A 125 -11.23 13.10 14.14
C GLY A 125 -10.02 14.00 14.35
N GLY A 126 -10.26 15.33 14.36
CA GLY A 126 -9.22 16.32 14.59
C GLY A 126 -8.11 16.33 13.54
N GLY A 127 -8.38 15.93 12.31
CA GLY A 127 -7.37 15.86 11.24
C GLY A 127 -6.37 14.72 11.42
N ARG A 128 -6.78 13.64 12.06
CA ARG A 128 -5.96 12.44 12.28
C ARG A 128 -6.60 11.21 11.66
N THR A 129 -5.77 10.32 11.16
CA THR A 129 -6.20 9.07 10.51
C THR A 129 -5.43 7.90 11.08
N ARG A 130 -6.12 6.79 11.37
CA ARG A 130 -5.48 5.49 11.48
C ARG A 130 -5.34 4.91 10.08
N TYR A 131 -4.10 4.88 9.62
CA TYR A 131 -3.72 4.28 8.36
C TYR A 131 -3.30 2.83 8.58
N THR A 132 -3.91 1.90 7.87
CA THR A 132 -3.53 0.48 7.89
C THR A 132 -3.27 0.01 6.47
N ALA A 133 -2.07 -0.53 6.24
CA ALA A 133 -1.68 -1.15 4.98
C ALA A 133 -1.45 -2.64 5.21
N THR A 134 -2.10 -3.48 4.42
CA THR A 134 -1.96 -4.93 4.47
C THR A 134 -1.56 -5.45 3.10
N ALA A 135 -0.47 -6.21 3.06
CA ALA A 135 -0.06 -6.98 1.89
C ALA A 135 -0.49 -8.43 2.08
N ARG A 136 -1.42 -8.90 1.27
CA ARG A 136 -1.93 -10.26 1.27
C ARG A 136 -1.28 -11.05 0.15
N HIS A 137 -0.68 -12.19 0.49
CA HIS A 137 0.07 -13.03 -0.44
C HIS A 137 -0.73 -14.26 -0.85
N TRP A 138 -0.32 -14.90 -1.94
CA TRP A 138 -0.95 -16.11 -2.46
C TRP A 138 -0.55 -17.36 -1.69
N THR A 139 0.66 -17.36 -1.15
CA THR A 139 1.21 -18.48 -0.39
C THR A 139 1.91 -18.00 0.88
N ALA A 140 2.01 -18.85 1.87
CA ALA A 140 2.79 -18.56 3.07
C ALA A 140 4.29 -18.36 2.75
N ALA A 141 4.80 -19.04 1.72
CA ALA A 141 6.18 -18.86 1.26
C ALA A 141 6.41 -17.46 0.70
N ASP A 142 5.48 -16.91 -0.11
CA ASP A 142 5.57 -15.56 -0.62
C ASP A 142 5.48 -14.52 0.51
N CYS A 143 4.61 -14.76 1.47
CA CYS A 143 4.48 -13.93 2.67
C CYS A 143 5.78 -13.89 3.48
N ALA A 144 6.36 -15.05 3.74
CA ALA A 144 7.64 -15.17 4.45
C ALA A 144 8.80 -14.51 3.66
N ALA A 145 8.83 -14.68 2.34
CA ALA A 145 9.82 -14.04 1.47
C ALA A 145 9.71 -12.51 1.54
N HIS A 146 8.51 -11.95 1.47
CA HIS A 146 8.28 -10.50 1.58
C HIS A 146 8.69 -9.97 2.97
N ALA A 147 8.39 -10.70 4.04
CA ALA A 147 8.85 -10.36 5.38
C ALA A 147 10.38 -10.30 5.47
N GLN A 148 11.07 -11.31 4.90
CA GLN A 148 12.55 -11.38 4.86
C GLN A 148 13.17 -10.29 3.97
N MET A 149 12.49 -9.83 2.94
CA MET A 149 12.90 -8.70 2.10
C MET A 149 12.82 -7.35 2.84
N GLY A 150 12.29 -7.33 4.07
CA GLY A 150 12.21 -6.14 4.90
C GLY A 150 10.91 -5.36 4.75
N PHE A 151 9.77 -6.06 4.65
CA PHE A 151 8.44 -5.43 4.57
C PHE A 151 8.26 -4.35 5.64
N HIS A 152 8.42 -4.68 6.91
CA HIS A 152 8.17 -3.72 7.99
C HIS A 152 9.09 -2.51 7.92
N GLN A 153 10.37 -2.71 7.61
CA GLN A 153 11.33 -1.62 7.46
C GLN A 153 11.01 -0.74 6.25
N GLY A 154 10.84 -1.34 5.08
CA GLY A 154 10.62 -0.62 3.82
C GLY A 154 9.27 0.11 3.82
N TRP A 155 8.21 -0.57 4.19
CA TRP A 155 6.88 0.03 4.27
C TRP A 155 6.77 1.05 5.41
N GLY A 156 7.52 0.85 6.51
CA GLY A 156 7.62 1.81 7.59
C GLY A 156 8.24 3.13 7.12
N ILE A 157 9.37 3.09 6.44
CA ILE A 157 10.03 4.29 5.87
C ILE A 157 9.11 4.99 4.86
N ALA A 158 8.50 4.24 3.95
CA ALA A 158 7.56 4.80 2.99
C ALA A 158 6.35 5.44 3.69
N THR A 159 5.85 4.83 4.77
CA THR A 159 4.74 5.39 5.56
C THR A 159 5.13 6.67 6.27
N ASP A 160 6.36 6.79 6.77
CA ASP A 160 6.87 8.04 7.37
C ASP A 160 6.95 9.14 6.31
N GLN A 161 7.39 8.83 5.10
CA GLN A 161 7.40 9.75 3.96
C GLN A 161 5.97 10.16 3.53
N LEU A 162 5.05 9.19 3.50
CA LEU A 162 3.63 9.42 3.24
C LEU A 162 3.03 10.39 4.26
N ALA A 163 3.29 10.14 5.56
CA ALA A 163 2.79 10.98 6.64
C ALA A 163 3.32 12.42 6.52
N ALA A 164 4.61 12.58 6.26
CA ALA A 164 5.22 13.90 6.09
C ALA A 164 4.62 14.66 4.90
N LEU A 165 4.38 13.99 3.76
CA LEU A 165 3.74 14.61 2.59
C LEU A 165 2.29 14.97 2.86
N ALA A 166 1.50 14.03 3.41
CA ALA A 166 0.07 14.24 3.66
C ALA A 166 -0.20 15.39 4.63
N ALA A 167 0.70 15.62 5.60
CA ALA A 167 0.60 16.75 6.53
C ALA A 167 0.75 18.12 5.85
N THR A 168 1.19 18.19 4.59
CA THR A 168 1.34 19.43 3.81
C THR A 168 0.16 19.71 2.89
N LEU A 169 -0.79 18.79 2.78
CA LEU A 169 -1.97 18.89 1.92
C LEU A 169 -3.19 19.31 2.71
#